data_ad165cf6b679e6b689d581f96995cd63
#
_entry.id   ad165cf6b679e6b689d581f96995cd63
#
_cell.length_a   1.000
_cell.length_b   1.000
_cell.length_c   1.000
_cell.angle_alpha   90.00
_cell.angle_beta   90.00
_cell.angle_gamma   90.00
#
_symmetry.space_group_name_H-M   'P 1'
#
loop_
_entity.id
_entity.type
_entity.pdbx_description
1 polymer ?
#
loop_
_entity_poly.entity_id
_entity_poly.type
_entity_poly.pdbx_seq_one_letter_code
_entity_poly.pdbx_strand_id
1 'polypeptide(L)'
;MPILTVAAIAGGLLFAPMAGQNALATIASVGSIRVEAEYEAITPVPWMGRHRTASASLTADISGSRYRIAMNSRAEGFVDWFVDSSAAMVSTGIVTPRGLQPLRYDSSVQDGAKHRRVLVDYTPGEVLVSVSPKYGDWGFPATTPPQKLEAVDPLTALLNLTVRMGATPSNPCGSALRVFDGKSRYDLRLRYAGRLNWDSAAYKGPAIKCDVDYVEIAGFDPKSAQDKVSDKEDIRWANIIVAELFNGQLTPPLQAELRSNRSGKYTIQATKLKYGRPS
;
A
#
# COMPACT_ATOMS: atom_id res chain seq x y z
N MET A 1 -17.49 68.08 18.31
CA MET A 1 -17.10 67.15 17.17
C MET A 1 -15.82 66.45 17.52
N PRO A 2 -15.84 65.19 17.85
CA PRO A 2 -14.61 64.38 17.92
C PRO A 2 -14.52 63.47 16.70
N ILE A 3 -13.32 63.44 16.12
CA ILE A 3 -12.90 62.66 14.97
C ILE A 3 -12.64 61.23 15.43
N LEU A 4 -13.38 60.27 14.87
CA LEU A 4 -13.11 58.84 15.06
C LEU A 4 -11.99 58.38 14.11
N THR A 5 -10.88 57.95 14.71
CA THR A 5 -9.75 57.29 14.00
C THR A 5 -10.08 55.80 13.88
N VAL A 6 -10.26 55.30 12.67
CA VAL A 6 -10.45 53.86 12.38
C VAL A 6 -9.05 53.21 12.28
N ALA A 7 -8.72 52.38 13.24
CA ALA A 7 -7.51 51.53 13.19
C ALA A 7 -7.80 50.28 12.33
N ALA A 8 -7.13 50.15 11.18
CA ALA A 8 -7.16 48.97 10.36
C ALA A 8 -6.29 47.86 10.99
N ILE A 9 -6.95 46.79 11.47
CA ILE A 9 -6.28 45.59 11.92
C ILE A 9 -6.00 44.74 10.68
N ALA A 10 -4.76 44.79 10.21
CA ALA A 10 -4.26 43.83 9.19
C ALA A 10 -4.03 42.48 9.87
N GLY A 11 -5.03 41.61 9.86
CA GLY A 11 -4.91 40.22 10.27
C GLY A 11 -4.12 39.42 9.23
N GLY A 12 -2.84 39.24 9.47
CA GLY A 12 -2.02 38.30 8.69
C GLY A 12 -2.50 36.88 8.95
N LEU A 13 -3.14 36.27 7.94
CA LEU A 13 -3.41 34.84 7.90
C LEU A 13 -2.07 34.11 7.75
N LEU A 14 -1.50 33.66 8.86
CA LEU A 14 -0.41 32.68 8.88
C LEU A 14 -0.98 31.36 8.38
N PHE A 15 -0.80 31.06 7.09
CA PHE A 15 -1.01 29.72 6.57
C PHE A 15 0.04 28.81 7.19
N ALA A 16 -0.36 27.98 8.14
CA ALA A 16 0.47 26.87 8.59
C ALA A 16 0.72 25.94 7.40
N PRO A 17 1.97 25.55 7.09
CA PRO A 17 2.22 24.61 5.99
C PRO A 17 1.54 23.28 6.30
N MET A 18 0.71 22.80 5.39
CA MET A 18 0.08 21.48 5.49
C MET A 18 1.16 20.41 5.49
N ALA A 19 1.12 19.48 6.44
CA ALA A 19 2.14 18.45 6.66
C ALA A 19 2.46 17.58 5.41
N GLY A 20 1.52 17.49 4.45
CA GLY A 20 1.73 16.81 3.18
C GLY A 20 2.70 17.50 2.21
N GLN A 21 2.95 18.81 2.36
CA GLN A 21 3.89 19.54 1.51
C GLN A 21 5.36 19.21 1.86
N ASN A 22 5.63 18.81 3.09
CA ASN A 22 7.01 18.54 3.55
C ASN A 22 7.58 17.24 2.99
N ALA A 23 6.77 16.18 2.85
CA ALA A 23 7.24 14.90 2.31
C ALA A 23 7.61 15.00 0.82
N LEU A 24 6.79 15.69 0.03
CA LEU A 24 7.05 15.90 -1.40
C LEU A 24 8.18 16.92 -1.64
N ALA A 25 8.28 17.97 -0.84
CA ALA A 25 9.41 18.91 -0.89
C ALA A 25 10.73 18.20 -0.58
N THR A 26 10.71 17.23 0.33
CA THR A 26 11.89 16.42 0.66
C THR A 26 12.27 15.46 -0.45
N ILE A 27 11.31 14.78 -1.07
CA ILE A 27 11.55 13.93 -2.24
C ILE A 27 12.14 14.78 -3.39
N ALA A 28 11.58 15.96 -3.63
CA ALA A 28 12.10 16.90 -4.62
C ALA A 28 13.52 17.40 -4.28
N SER A 29 13.85 17.59 -3.01
CA SER A 29 15.18 18.06 -2.57
C SER A 29 16.26 16.96 -2.58
N VAL A 30 15.87 15.69 -2.46
CA VAL A 30 16.79 14.53 -2.50
C VAL A 30 17.11 14.12 -3.95
N GLY A 31 16.35 14.62 -4.94
CA GLY A 31 16.57 14.41 -6.38
C GLY A 31 16.10 13.04 -6.87
N SER A 32 16.55 11.95 -6.29
CA SER A 32 16.07 10.60 -6.59
C SER A 32 16.23 9.67 -5.39
N ILE A 33 15.27 8.78 -5.20
CA ILE A 33 15.26 7.77 -4.13
C ILE A 33 15.00 6.41 -4.76
N ARG A 34 15.80 5.42 -4.34
CA ARG A 34 15.58 4.01 -4.64
C ARG A 34 15.39 3.23 -3.34
N VAL A 35 14.38 2.39 -3.32
CA VAL A 35 14.12 1.41 -2.24
C VAL A 35 14.08 0.03 -2.87
N GLU A 36 14.86 -0.88 -2.33
CA GLU A 36 14.85 -2.30 -2.67
C GLU A 36 14.58 -3.09 -1.41
N ALA A 37 13.62 -3.99 -1.45
CA ALA A 37 13.28 -4.85 -0.33
C ALA A 37 13.01 -6.29 -0.79
N GLU A 38 13.42 -7.24 0.04
CA GLU A 38 13.06 -8.65 -0.09
C GLU A 38 12.17 -9.01 1.10
N TYR A 39 11.14 -9.77 0.86
CA TYR A 39 10.16 -10.20 1.85
C TYR A 39 9.97 -11.70 1.82
N GLU A 40 9.60 -12.26 2.95
CA GLU A 40 9.09 -13.61 3.08
C GLU A 40 7.70 -13.60 3.74
N ALA A 41 6.83 -14.50 3.30
CA ALA A 41 5.58 -14.79 3.97
C ALA A 41 5.74 -16.02 4.86
N ILE A 42 5.31 -15.89 6.11
CA ILE A 42 5.36 -16.95 7.11
C ILE A 42 3.94 -17.30 7.51
N THR A 43 3.56 -18.54 7.30
CA THR A 43 2.22 -19.06 7.55
C THR A 43 2.26 -20.11 8.65
N PRO A 44 1.30 -20.10 9.60
CA PRO A 44 1.13 -21.21 10.53
C PRO A 44 0.61 -22.43 9.76
N VAL A 45 1.27 -23.56 9.94
CA VAL A 45 0.86 -24.83 9.36
C VAL A 45 0.51 -25.76 10.50
N PRO A 46 -0.72 -26.32 10.52
CA PRO A 46 -1.12 -27.28 11.54
C PRO A 46 -0.06 -28.39 11.68
N TRP A 47 0.31 -28.74 12.91
CA TRP A 47 1.29 -29.79 13.30
C TRP A 47 2.76 -29.50 12.94
N MET A 48 3.06 -28.59 11.98
CA MET A 48 4.40 -28.28 11.51
C MET A 48 4.94 -26.94 12.02
N GLY A 49 4.09 -26.09 12.66
CA GLY A 49 4.49 -24.78 13.14
C GLY A 49 4.46 -23.70 12.05
N ARG A 50 5.39 -22.76 12.10
CA ARG A 50 5.45 -21.62 11.18
C ARG A 50 6.46 -21.87 10.07
N HIS A 51 6.03 -21.79 8.82
CA HIS A 51 6.86 -22.06 7.66
C HIS A 51 6.84 -20.89 6.68
N ARG A 52 7.95 -20.68 5.99
CA ARG A 52 8.01 -19.79 4.84
C ARG A 52 7.20 -20.41 3.70
N THR A 53 6.26 -19.65 3.18
CA THR A 53 5.32 -20.10 2.15
C THR A 53 5.38 -19.27 0.87
N ALA A 54 5.99 -18.10 0.94
CA ALA A 54 6.22 -17.28 -0.24
C ALA A 54 7.42 -16.34 -0.03
N SER A 55 7.99 -15.86 -1.13
CA SER A 55 8.94 -14.75 -1.16
C SER A 55 8.45 -13.65 -2.10
N ALA A 56 8.92 -12.42 -1.85
CA ALA A 56 8.69 -11.31 -2.75
C ALA A 56 9.91 -10.39 -2.81
N SER A 57 10.11 -9.78 -3.97
CA SER A 57 11.06 -8.69 -4.18
C SER A 57 10.33 -7.44 -4.61
N LEU A 58 10.71 -6.30 -4.05
CA LEU A 58 10.14 -4.99 -4.35
C LEU A 58 11.26 -4.01 -4.71
N THR A 59 11.04 -3.24 -5.77
CA THR A 59 11.90 -2.12 -6.13
C THR A 59 11.02 -0.90 -6.38
N ALA A 60 11.33 0.21 -5.74
CA ALA A 60 10.66 1.48 -5.94
C ALA A 60 11.69 2.57 -6.27
N ASP A 61 11.50 3.24 -7.38
CA ASP A 61 12.30 4.36 -7.85
C ASP A 61 11.43 5.60 -7.93
N ILE A 62 11.87 6.69 -7.29
CA ILE A 62 11.30 8.01 -7.45
C ILE A 62 12.40 8.90 -7.99
N SER A 63 12.20 9.52 -9.16
CA SER A 63 13.16 10.38 -9.81
C SER A 63 12.46 11.60 -10.41
N GLY A 64 12.79 12.79 -9.90
CA GLY A 64 12.11 14.02 -10.27
C GLY A 64 10.59 13.91 -10.03
N SER A 65 9.82 14.13 -11.09
CA SER A 65 8.34 14.07 -11.04
C SER A 65 7.74 12.70 -11.38
N ARG A 66 8.55 11.64 -11.48
CA ARG A 66 8.09 10.31 -11.87
C ARG A 66 8.42 9.27 -10.82
N TYR A 67 7.62 8.22 -10.76
CA TYR A 67 7.94 7.01 -10.00
C TYR A 67 7.68 5.75 -10.80
N ARG A 68 8.37 4.70 -10.41
CA ARG A 68 8.13 3.32 -10.81
C ARG A 68 8.25 2.44 -9.56
N ILE A 69 7.28 1.57 -9.35
CA ILE A 69 7.35 0.52 -8.34
C ILE A 69 7.03 -0.81 -8.98
N ALA A 70 7.83 -1.82 -8.67
CA ALA A 70 7.68 -3.17 -9.17
C ALA A 70 7.77 -4.17 -8.03
N MET A 71 6.94 -5.20 -8.07
CA MET A 71 6.96 -6.31 -7.13
C MET A 71 6.83 -7.63 -7.87
N ASN A 72 7.67 -8.59 -7.51
CA ASN A 72 7.54 -9.97 -7.94
C ASN A 72 7.39 -10.84 -6.70
N SER A 73 6.50 -11.81 -6.74
CA SER A 73 6.30 -12.77 -5.66
C SER A 73 6.09 -14.18 -6.22
N ARG A 74 6.42 -15.18 -5.41
CA ARG A 74 6.20 -16.59 -5.74
C ARG A 74 5.93 -17.40 -4.48
N ALA A 75 5.14 -18.46 -4.62
CA ALA A 75 5.02 -19.48 -3.60
C ALA A 75 6.37 -20.18 -3.38
N GLU A 76 6.62 -20.66 -2.17
CA GLU A 76 7.84 -21.36 -1.79
C GLU A 76 7.59 -22.47 -0.77
N GLY A 77 8.58 -23.34 -0.63
CA GLY A 77 8.55 -24.42 0.34
C GLY A 77 7.56 -25.53 -0.03
N PHE A 78 6.93 -26.14 0.96
CA PHE A 78 5.98 -27.24 0.71
C PHE A 78 4.71 -26.77 -0.03
N VAL A 79 4.37 -25.47 0.01
CA VAL A 79 3.21 -24.90 -0.70
C VAL A 79 3.44 -24.93 -2.20
N ASP A 80 4.68 -24.73 -2.66
CA ASP A 80 5.07 -24.78 -4.08
C ASP A 80 4.82 -26.17 -4.71
N TRP A 81 4.81 -27.22 -3.91
CA TRP A 81 4.51 -28.58 -4.38
C TRP A 81 3.02 -28.78 -4.74
N PHE A 82 2.16 -27.93 -4.20
CA PHE A 82 0.70 -28.02 -4.38
C PHE A 82 0.14 -26.87 -5.20
N VAL A 83 0.82 -25.71 -5.18
CA VAL A 83 0.34 -24.48 -5.81
C VAL A 83 1.53 -23.76 -6.43
N ASP A 84 1.73 -23.93 -7.75
CA ASP A 84 2.62 -23.06 -8.54
C ASP A 84 1.95 -21.68 -8.67
N SER A 85 2.28 -20.77 -7.75
CA SER A 85 1.69 -19.44 -7.72
C SER A 85 2.77 -18.38 -7.75
N SER A 86 2.62 -17.45 -8.67
CA SER A 86 3.51 -16.30 -8.80
C SER A 86 2.75 -15.05 -9.24
N ALA A 87 3.30 -13.88 -8.89
CA ALA A 87 2.77 -12.61 -9.35
C ALA A 87 3.89 -11.64 -9.72
N ALA A 88 3.70 -10.92 -10.81
CA ALA A 88 4.53 -9.80 -11.24
C ALA A 88 3.65 -8.57 -11.39
N MET A 89 4.00 -7.50 -10.68
CA MET A 89 3.22 -6.26 -10.67
C MET A 89 4.13 -5.07 -10.88
N VAL A 90 3.67 -4.10 -11.64
CA VAL A 90 4.38 -2.86 -11.90
C VAL A 90 3.38 -1.70 -11.87
N SER A 91 3.71 -0.63 -11.17
CA SER A 91 3.01 0.64 -11.29
C SER A 91 3.98 1.75 -11.66
N THR A 92 3.53 2.66 -12.52
CA THR A 92 4.25 3.87 -12.91
C THR A 92 3.32 5.07 -12.80
N GLY A 93 3.87 6.22 -12.46
CA GLY A 93 3.07 7.42 -12.31
C GLY A 93 3.91 8.66 -12.09
N ILE A 94 3.22 9.71 -11.65
CA ILE A 94 3.81 11.02 -11.40
C ILE A 94 3.69 11.41 -9.93
N VAL A 95 4.68 12.18 -9.49
CA VAL A 95 4.69 12.84 -8.18
C VAL A 95 4.02 14.20 -8.35
N THR A 96 2.95 14.46 -7.61
CA THR A 96 2.23 15.72 -7.61
C THR A 96 2.22 16.34 -6.22
N PRO A 97 1.91 17.64 -6.09
CA PRO A 97 1.73 18.25 -4.76
C PRO A 97 0.65 17.59 -3.87
N ARG A 98 -0.28 16.84 -4.49
CA ARG A 98 -1.35 16.12 -3.78
C ARG A 98 -1.02 14.67 -3.47
N GLY A 99 0.13 14.15 -3.95
CA GLY A 99 0.55 12.78 -3.75
C GLY A 99 0.98 12.08 -5.03
N LEU A 100 1.16 10.78 -4.92
CA LEU A 100 1.50 9.94 -6.05
C LEU A 100 0.23 9.64 -6.85
N GLN A 101 0.28 9.96 -8.14
CA GLN A 101 -0.81 9.72 -9.08
C GLN A 101 -0.37 8.64 -10.07
N PRO A 102 -1.01 7.46 -10.07
CA PRO A 102 -0.70 6.42 -11.04
C PRO A 102 -1.08 6.86 -12.46
N LEU A 103 -0.32 6.39 -13.41
CA LEU A 103 -0.64 6.46 -14.84
C LEU A 103 -0.98 5.08 -15.38
N ARG A 104 -0.27 4.05 -14.89
CA ARG A 104 -0.48 2.67 -15.34
C ARG A 104 -0.12 1.67 -14.26
N TYR A 105 -0.98 0.70 -14.05
CA TYR A 105 -0.75 -0.51 -13.26
C TYR A 105 -0.91 -1.75 -14.12
N ASP A 106 0.06 -2.65 -14.05
CA ASP A 106 0.08 -3.93 -14.77
C ASP A 106 0.36 -5.04 -13.77
N SER A 107 -0.54 -5.98 -13.66
CA SER A 107 -0.45 -7.13 -12.75
C SER A 107 -0.65 -8.40 -13.55
N SER A 108 0.27 -9.32 -13.41
CA SER A 108 0.23 -10.67 -14.00
C SER A 108 0.32 -11.68 -12.87
N VAL A 109 -0.70 -12.50 -12.71
CA VAL A 109 -0.79 -13.51 -11.65
C VAL A 109 -0.96 -14.87 -12.30
N GLN A 110 -0.12 -15.82 -11.88
CA GLN A 110 -0.26 -17.24 -12.21
C GLN A 110 -0.66 -17.99 -10.95
N ASP A 111 -1.61 -18.90 -11.07
CA ASP A 111 -2.11 -19.77 -10.02
C ASP A 111 -2.36 -21.16 -10.63
N GLY A 112 -1.36 -22.02 -10.53
CA GLY A 112 -1.29 -23.27 -11.27
C GLY A 112 -1.38 -23.03 -12.78
N ALA A 113 -2.35 -23.66 -13.44
CA ALA A 113 -2.61 -23.49 -14.87
C ALA A 113 -3.36 -22.19 -15.21
N LYS A 114 -3.83 -21.45 -14.21
CA LYS A 114 -4.59 -20.19 -14.42
C LYS A 114 -3.62 -19.02 -14.48
N HIS A 115 -3.70 -18.25 -15.56
CA HIS A 115 -2.95 -17.02 -15.71
C HIS A 115 -3.92 -15.86 -15.93
N ARG A 116 -3.76 -14.79 -15.18
CA ARG A 116 -4.56 -13.57 -15.35
C ARG A 116 -3.69 -12.34 -15.39
N ARG A 117 -3.93 -11.50 -16.37
CA ARG A 117 -3.34 -10.16 -16.44
C ARG A 117 -4.41 -9.10 -16.27
N VAL A 118 -4.12 -8.13 -15.42
CA VAL A 118 -4.95 -6.95 -15.18
C VAL A 118 -4.12 -5.72 -15.55
N LEU A 119 -4.67 -4.87 -16.40
CA LEU A 119 -4.09 -3.62 -16.79
C LEU A 119 -5.05 -2.50 -16.42
N VAL A 120 -4.57 -1.49 -15.70
CA VAL A 120 -5.32 -0.30 -15.32
C VAL A 120 -4.59 0.91 -15.83
N ASP A 121 -5.20 1.65 -16.75
CA ASP A 121 -4.70 2.91 -17.28
C ASP A 121 -5.50 4.06 -16.65
N TYR A 122 -4.78 4.99 -16.01
CA TYR A 122 -5.35 6.18 -15.37
C TYR A 122 -5.19 7.36 -16.32
N THR A 123 -6.30 7.82 -16.88
CA THR A 123 -6.36 8.99 -17.75
C THR A 123 -7.10 10.15 -17.06
N PRO A 124 -6.98 11.39 -17.55
CA PRO A 124 -7.77 12.49 -17.00
C PRO A 124 -9.27 12.22 -17.11
N GLY A 125 -9.94 12.03 -15.96
CA GLY A 125 -11.38 11.81 -15.87
C GLY A 125 -11.86 10.37 -16.07
N GLU A 126 -10.97 9.41 -16.39
CA GLU A 126 -11.37 8.03 -16.59
C GLU A 126 -10.29 7.03 -16.15
N VAL A 127 -10.74 5.87 -15.65
CA VAL A 127 -9.88 4.72 -15.33
C VAL A 127 -10.30 3.54 -16.20
N LEU A 128 -9.44 3.18 -17.15
CA LEU A 128 -9.66 2.09 -18.08
C LEU A 128 -9.09 0.79 -17.54
N VAL A 129 -9.85 -0.29 -17.63
CA VAL A 129 -9.46 -1.61 -17.12
C VAL A 129 -9.53 -2.65 -18.24
N SER A 130 -8.41 -3.36 -18.44
CA SER A 130 -8.34 -4.50 -19.35
C SER A 130 -7.91 -5.74 -18.56
N VAL A 131 -8.67 -6.83 -18.71
CA VAL A 131 -8.44 -8.09 -17.98
C VAL A 131 -8.45 -9.26 -18.95
N SER A 132 -7.45 -10.11 -18.88
CA SER A 132 -7.34 -11.32 -19.69
C SER A 132 -6.87 -12.51 -18.82
N PRO A 133 -7.63 -13.62 -18.79
CA PRO A 133 -9.01 -13.75 -19.22
C PRO A 133 -9.95 -12.86 -18.41
N LYS A 134 -11.06 -12.44 -19.00
CA LYS A 134 -12.06 -11.59 -18.34
C LYS A 134 -12.57 -12.23 -17.05
N TYR A 135 -12.95 -11.39 -16.09
CA TYR A 135 -13.68 -11.87 -14.92
C TYR A 135 -15.04 -12.42 -15.35
N GLY A 136 -15.44 -13.54 -14.77
CA GLY A 136 -16.81 -14.07 -14.95
C GLY A 136 -17.85 -13.18 -14.24
N ASP A 137 -17.43 -12.53 -13.15
CA ASP A 137 -18.22 -11.58 -12.36
C ASP A 137 -17.34 -10.39 -11.94
N TRP A 138 -17.92 -9.20 -11.98
CA TRP A 138 -17.27 -7.96 -11.55
C TRP A 138 -17.54 -7.60 -10.09
N GLY A 139 -18.21 -8.49 -9.35
CA GLY A 139 -18.62 -8.30 -7.97
C GLY A 139 -19.92 -7.49 -7.82
N PHE A 140 -20.46 -7.48 -6.60
CA PHE A 140 -21.70 -6.76 -6.29
C PHE A 140 -21.58 -5.99 -4.97
N PRO A 141 -21.82 -4.63 -5.01
CA PRO A 141 -21.97 -3.83 -6.22
C PRO A 141 -20.67 -3.74 -7.02
N ALA A 142 -20.76 -3.63 -8.33
CA ALA A 142 -19.59 -3.39 -9.17
C ALA A 142 -18.98 -2.02 -8.88
N THR A 143 -17.66 -1.90 -9.04
CA THR A 143 -16.95 -0.64 -8.81
C THR A 143 -17.36 0.42 -9.82
N THR A 144 -17.81 1.57 -9.35
CA THR A 144 -18.28 2.70 -10.19
C THR A 144 -17.11 3.56 -10.69
N PRO A 145 -17.27 4.33 -11.80
CA PRO A 145 -16.23 5.22 -12.30
C PRO A 145 -15.70 6.22 -11.26
N PRO A 146 -16.52 6.92 -10.44
CA PRO A 146 -16.01 7.79 -9.38
C PRO A 146 -15.15 7.05 -8.35
N GLN A 147 -15.54 5.84 -7.95
CA GLN A 147 -14.79 5.03 -6.98
C GLN A 147 -13.41 4.61 -7.52
N LYS A 148 -13.28 4.40 -8.84
CA LYS A 148 -12.00 4.11 -9.47
C LYS A 148 -11.11 5.35 -9.50
N LEU A 149 -11.68 6.52 -9.85
CA LEU A 149 -10.95 7.79 -9.96
C LEU A 149 -10.40 8.30 -8.61
N GLU A 150 -11.07 8.00 -7.50
CA GLU A 150 -10.62 8.41 -6.16
C GLU A 150 -9.57 7.48 -5.54
N ALA A 151 -9.25 6.37 -6.22
CA ALA A 151 -8.35 5.33 -5.74
C ALA A 151 -7.07 5.26 -6.56
N VAL A 152 -6.05 4.68 -5.96
CA VAL A 152 -4.79 4.32 -6.63
C VAL A 152 -4.65 2.80 -6.67
N ASP A 153 -3.75 2.29 -7.49
CA ASP A 153 -3.44 0.86 -7.51
C ASP A 153 -2.71 0.39 -6.23
N PRO A 154 -2.66 -0.92 -5.95
CA PRO A 154 -2.04 -1.46 -4.73
C PRO A 154 -0.58 -1.07 -4.53
N LEU A 155 0.22 -1.02 -5.60
CA LEU A 155 1.64 -0.65 -5.49
C LEU A 155 1.82 0.84 -5.24
N THR A 156 1.02 1.69 -5.88
CA THR A 156 1.01 3.13 -5.58
C THR A 156 0.55 3.39 -4.15
N ALA A 157 -0.44 2.65 -3.64
CA ALA A 157 -0.85 2.75 -2.24
C ALA A 157 0.29 2.39 -1.28
N LEU A 158 1.04 1.33 -1.57
CA LEU A 158 2.23 0.93 -0.81
C LEU A 158 3.33 1.99 -0.86
N LEU A 159 3.54 2.60 -2.02
CA LEU A 159 4.52 3.69 -2.16
C LEU A 159 4.04 4.96 -1.43
N ASN A 160 2.76 5.28 -1.44
CA ASN A 160 2.17 6.37 -0.65
C ASN A 160 2.42 6.17 0.86
N LEU A 161 2.27 4.95 1.37
CA LEU A 161 2.65 4.63 2.75
C LEU A 161 4.14 4.85 2.98
N THR A 162 4.99 4.41 2.05
CA THR A 162 6.45 4.52 2.14
C THR A 162 6.93 5.98 2.17
N VAL A 163 6.28 6.87 1.43
CA VAL A 163 6.60 8.32 1.42
C VAL A 163 5.72 9.14 2.38
N ARG A 164 4.99 8.48 3.27
CA ARG A 164 4.15 9.08 4.31
C ARG A 164 3.10 10.07 3.81
N MET A 165 2.45 9.76 2.70
CA MET A 165 1.36 10.61 2.21
C MET A 165 0.22 10.72 3.23
N GLY A 166 -0.18 11.94 3.56
CA GLY A 166 -1.24 12.21 4.53
C GLY A 166 -0.85 11.98 6.00
N ALA A 167 0.42 11.72 6.32
CA ALA A 167 0.88 11.62 7.70
C ALA A 167 0.87 13.00 8.39
N THR A 168 0.48 12.99 9.66
CA THR A 168 0.51 14.18 10.54
C THR A 168 1.31 13.87 11.80
N PRO A 169 1.71 14.86 12.60
CA PRO A 169 2.36 14.61 13.89
C PRO A 169 1.52 13.74 14.84
N SER A 170 0.20 13.89 14.82
CA SER A 170 -0.75 13.11 15.63
C SER A 170 -1.08 11.75 15.03
N ASN A 171 -0.94 11.58 13.72
CA ASN A 171 -1.12 10.30 13.03
C ASN A 171 0.00 10.06 12.01
N PRO A 172 1.16 9.59 12.45
CA PRO A 172 2.30 9.32 11.59
C PRO A 172 2.08 8.17 10.59
N CYS A 173 1.02 7.41 10.72
CA CYS A 173 0.62 6.36 9.77
C CYS A 173 -0.13 6.91 8.53
N GLY A 174 -0.51 8.19 8.55
CA GLY A 174 -1.42 8.74 7.56
C GLY A 174 -2.88 8.35 7.82
N SER A 175 -3.73 8.55 6.82
CA SER A 175 -5.17 8.28 6.94
C SER A 175 -5.54 6.96 6.24
N ALA A 176 -6.49 7.00 5.32
CA ALA A 176 -6.89 5.84 4.52
C ALA A 176 -6.13 5.81 3.19
N LEU A 177 -5.68 4.63 2.80
CA LEU A 177 -5.23 4.33 1.45
C LEU A 177 -6.41 3.77 0.67
N ARG A 178 -6.89 4.50 -0.33
CA ARG A 178 -7.98 4.08 -1.21
C ARG A 178 -7.40 3.28 -2.35
N VAL A 179 -7.77 2.02 -2.45
CA VAL A 179 -7.14 1.09 -3.39
C VAL A 179 -8.15 0.55 -4.40
N PHE A 180 -7.72 0.47 -5.66
CA PHE A 180 -8.44 -0.20 -6.72
C PHE A 180 -7.47 -1.12 -7.49
N ASP A 181 -7.73 -2.43 -7.46
CA ASP A 181 -6.84 -3.46 -8.02
C ASP A 181 -7.18 -3.88 -9.46
N GLY A 182 -8.16 -3.20 -10.08
CA GLY A 182 -8.70 -3.54 -11.39
C GLY A 182 -10.04 -4.29 -11.35
N LYS A 183 -10.48 -4.77 -10.17
CA LYS A 183 -11.82 -5.30 -9.90
C LYS A 183 -12.41 -4.67 -8.65
N SER A 184 -11.69 -4.81 -7.54
CA SER A 184 -12.19 -4.49 -6.19
C SER A 184 -11.68 -3.11 -5.74
N ARG A 185 -12.58 -2.38 -5.09
CA ARG A 185 -12.32 -1.12 -4.43
C ARG A 185 -12.39 -1.33 -2.92
N TYR A 186 -11.31 -1.03 -2.21
CA TYR A 186 -11.22 -1.15 -0.76
C TYR A 186 -10.40 -0.04 -0.15
N ASP A 187 -10.61 0.21 1.15
CA ASP A 187 -9.79 1.11 1.94
C ASP A 187 -8.92 0.34 2.92
N LEU A 188 -7.67 0.75 3.05
CA LEU A 188 -6.82 0.40 4.17
C LEU A 188 -6.77 1.62 5.10
N ARG A 189 -7.53 1.58 6.18
CA ARG A 189 -7.58 2.67 7.18
C ARG A 189 -6.49 2.46 8.20
N LEU A 190 -5.55 3.40 8.27
CA LEU A 190 -4.38 3.31 9.11
C LEU A 190 -4.58 4.11 10.40
N ARG A 191 -4.23 3.51 11.54
CA ARG A 191 -4.24 4.16 12.84
C ARG A 191 -2.90 3.97 13.53
N TYR A 192 -2.36 5.05 14.07
CA TYR A 192 -1.11 4.99 14.82
C TYR A 192 -1.29 4.13 16.08
N ALA A 193 -0.44 3.15 16.25
CA ALA A 193 -0.44 2.20 17.37
C ALA A 193 0.84 2.28 18.25
N GLY A 194 1.79 3.15 17.89
CA GLY A 194 2.97 3.39 18.71
C GLY A 194 4.28 3.36 17.92
N ARG A 195 5.36 3.77 18.60
CA ARG A 195 6.75 3.62 18.14
C ARG A 195 7.43 2.49 18.88
N LEU A 196 8.39 1.86 18.22
CA LEU A 196 9.18 0.78 18.78
C LEU A 196 10.60 0.83 18.19
N ASN A 197 11.53 0.17 18.87
CA ASN A 197 12.83 -0.13 18.28
C ASN A 197 12.73 -1.51 17.61
N TRP A 198 12.94 -1.53 16.30
CA TRP A 198 12.91 -2.75 15.50
C TRP A 198 14.31 -3.34 15.42
N ASP A 199 14.42 -4.65 15.56
CA ASP A 199 15.67 -5.40 15.38
C ASP A 199 15.40 -6.63 14.52
N SER A 200 15.89 -6.63 13.30
CA SER A 200 15.85 -7.75 12.37
C SER A 200 17.10 -7.73 11.47
N ALA A 201 17.27 -8.78 10.67
CA ALA A 201 18.34 -8.82 9.68
C ALA A 201 18.22 -7.72 8.61
N ALA A 202 16.97 -7.30 8.30
CA ALA A 202 16.71 -6.29 7.27
C ALA A 202 16.93 -4.86 7.77
N TYR A 203 16.64 -4.60 9.07
CA TYR A 203 16.68 -3.25 9.62
C TYR A 203 16.80 -3.26 11.14
N LYS A 204 17.61 -2.33 11.66
CA LYS A 204 17.72 -2.03 13.09
C LYS A 204 17.55 -0.54 13.31
N GLY A 205 16.57 -0.15 14.13
CA GLY A 205 16.31 1.25 14.44
C GLY A 205 14.85 1.57 14.76
N PRO A 206 14.51 2.87 14.78
CA PRO A 206 13.16 3.32 15.11
C PRO A 206 12.15 2.88 14.04
N ALA A 207 10.99 2.44 14.49
CA ALA A 207 9.89 2.00 13.63
C ALA A 207 8.55 2.47 14.18
N ILE A 208 7.55 2.55 13.30
CA ILE A 208 6.17 2.90 13.62
C ILE A 208 5.31 1.68 13.40
N LYS A 209 4.45 1.40 14.38
CA LYS A 209 3.37 0.41 14.24
C LYS A 209 2.07 1.13 13.91
N CYS A 210 1.38 0.64 12.88
CA CYS A 210 0.08 1.11 12.46
C CYS A 210 -0.90 -0.06 12.47
N ASP A 211 -2.04 0.10 13.12
CA ASP A 211 -3.16 -0.80 12.95
C ASP A 211 -3.82 -0.54 11.61
N VAL A 212 -4.34 -1.59 10.97
CA VAL A 212 -4.94 -1.54 9.65
C VAL A 212 -6.33 -2.15 9.68
N ASP A 213 -7.34 -1.34 9.37
CA ASP A 213 -8.69 -1.81 9.10
C ASP A 213 -8.89 -1.93 7.59
N TYR A 214 -9.21 -3.14 7.13
CA TYR A 214 -9.57 -3.41 5.75
C TYR A 214 -11.08 -3.23 5.55
N VAL A 215 -11.47 -2.35 4.65
CA VAL A 215 -12.88 -2.01 4.39
C VAL A 215 -13.21 -2.27 2.94
N GLU A 216 -14.00 -3.29 2.67
CA GLU A 216 -14.54 -3.60 1.34
C GLU A 216 -15.54 -2.52 0.93
N ILE A 217 -15.41 -1.98 -0.28
CA ILE A 217 -16.28 -0.93 -0.81
C ILE A 217 -17.13 -1.44 -1.97
N ALA A 218 -16.51 -2.03 -2.99
CA ALA A 218 -17.20 -2.54 -4.19
C ALA A 218 -16.32 -3.53 -4.96
N GLY A 219 -16.91 -4.29 -5.87
CA GLY A 219 -16.19 -5.22 -6.73
C GLY A 219 -15.86 -6.57 -6.08
N PHE A 220 -16.45 -6.86 -4.92
CA PHE A 220 -16.28 -8.14 -4.23
C PHE A 220 -17.37 -9.12 -4.63
N ASP A 221 -17.02 -10.39 -4.67
CA ASP A 221 -18.01 -11.43 -4.91
C ASP A 221 -18.99 -11.47 -3.72
N PRO A 222 -20.31 -11.53 -3.98
CA PRO A 222 -21.28 -11.56 -2.92
C PRO A 222 -21.05 -12.79 -2.05
N LYS A 223 -20.88 -12.58 -0.75
CA LYS A 223 -20.83 -13.68 0.22
C LYS A 223 -22.20 -14.32 0.24
N SER A 224 -22.32 -15.53 -0.28
CA SER A 224 -23.56 -16.29 -0.20
C SER A 224 -23.95 -16.49 1.27
N ALA A 225 -25.23 -16.72 1.56
CA ALA A 225 -25.65 -17.05 2.92
C ALA A 225 -24.93 -18.30 3.46
N GLN A 226 -24.56 -19.23 2.56
CA GLN A 226 -23.73 -20.40 2.83
C GLN A 226 -22.26 -20.04 3.09
N ASP A 227 -21.71 -19.02 2.42
CA ASP A 227 -20.33 -18.53 2.67
C ASP A 227 -20.20 -17.79 4.00
N LYS A 228 -21.30 -17.27 4.55
CA LYS A 228 -21.34 -16.70 5.91
C LYS A 228 -21.24 -17.78 7.01
N VAL A 229 -21.65 -18.98 6.69
CA VAL A 229 -21.62 -20.16 7.57
C VAL A 229 -20.50 -21.11 7.14
N SER A 230 -20.04 -21.02 5.88
CA SER A 230 -18.98 -21.85 5.35
C SER A 230 -17.63 -21.40 5.89
N ASP A 231 -16.86 -22.35 6.13
CA ASP A 231 -15.48 -22.45 6.56
C ASP A 231 -14.43 -21.71 5.69
N LYS A 232 -14.79 -20.75 4.82
CA LYS A 232 -13.81 -19.97 4.07
C LYS A 232 -13.00 -19.10 4.99
N GLU A 233 -11.71 -19.16 4.82
CA GLU A 233 -10.76 -18.36 5.56
C GLU A 233 -10.94 -16.87 5.23
N ASP A 234 -11.23 -16.08 6.25
CA ASP A 234 -11.35 -14.63 6.15
C ASP A 234 -10.02 -14.00 6.62
N ILE A 235 -9.17 -13.65 5.67
CA ILE A 235 -7.88 -13.02 5.95
C ILE A 235 -8.07 -11.52 5.97
N ARG A 236 -7.67 -10.88 7.08
CA ARG A 236 -7.75 -9.42 7.27
C ARG A 236 -6.40 -8.85 7.66
N TRP A 237 -6.13 -7.65 7.21
CA TRP A 237 -5.01 -6.87 7.72
C TRP A 237 -5.23 -6.59 9.20
N ALA A 238 -4.17 -6.72 10.01
CA ALA A 238 -4.22 -6.43 11.42
C ALA A 238 -3.29 -5.27 11.79
N ASN A 239 -2.06 -5.30 11.33
CA ASN A 239 -1.12 -4.20 11.52
C ASN A 239 0.00 -4.23 10.47
N ILE A 240 0.67 -3.08 10.36
CA ILE A 240 1.90 -2.93 9.59
C ILE A 240 2.93 -2.21 10.45
N ILE A 241 4.18 -2.64 10.37
CA ILE A 241 5.33 -1.98 10.97
C ILE A 241 6.16 -1.41 9.84
N VAL A 242 6.50 -0.13 9.93
CA VAL A 242 7.30 0.59 8.95
C VAL A 242 8.55 1.16 9.60
N ALA A 243 9.69 1.17 8.89
CA ALA A 243 10.90 1.84 9.37
C ALA A 243 10.70 3.36 9.44
N GLU A 244 11.44 4.05 10.30
CA GLU A 244 11.56 5.52 10.27
C GLU A 244 12.94 5.90 9.74
N LEU A 245 13.05 6.16 8.42
CA LEU A 245 14.29 6.57 7.77
C LEU A 245 14.29 8.07 7.51
N PHE A 246 15.47 8.69 7.50
CA PHE A 246 15.65 10.12 7.23
C PHE A 246 14.73 11.00 8.10
N ASN A 247 14.76 10.80 9.43
CA ASN A 247 13.86 11.49 10.38
C ASN A 247 12.37 11.26 10.05
N GLY A 248 12.04 10.06 9.62
CA GLY A 248 10.66 9.67 9.31
C GLY A 248 10.11 10.19 7.98
N GLN A 249 10.96 10.64 7.08
CA GLN A 249 10.56 11.08 5.73
C GLN A 249 10.29 9.91 4.79
N LEU A 250 10.92 8.77 5.04
CA LEU A 250 10.73 7.54 4.31
C LEU A 250 10.38 6.40 5.29
N THR A 251 9.29 5.70 5.02
CA THR A 251 8.78 4.66 5.92
C THR A 251 8.47 3.37 5.18
N PRO A 252 9.50 2.66 4.66
CA PRO A 252 9.28 1.39 3.98
C PRO A 252 8.74 0.33 4.95
N PRO A 253 7.84 -0.56 4.50
CA PRO A 253 7.31 -1.64 5.31
C PRO A 253 8.40 -2.62 5.77
N LEU A 254 8.39 -2.97 7.05
CA LEU A 254 9.26 -3.98 7.64
C LEU A 254 8.49 -5.27 7.88
N GLN A 255 7.24 -5.16 8.32
CA GLN A 255 6.38 -6.30 8.58
C GLN A 255 4.92 -5.91 8.35
N ALA A 256 4.17 -6.84 7.78
CA ALA A 256 2.72 -6.81 7.77
C ALA A 256 2.19 -8.07 8.47
N GLU A 257 1.18 -7.88 9.30
CA GLU A 257 0.48 -8.97 9.96
C GLU A 257 -0.94 -9.02 9.41
N LEU A 258 -1.34 -10.22 8.99
CA LEU A 258 -2.70 -10.54 8.60
C LEU A 258 -3.24 -11.58 9.56
N ARG A 259 -4.52 -11.49 9.88
CA ARG A 259 -5.20 -12.46 10.74
C ARG A 259 -6.26 -13.18 9.94
N SER A 260 -6.31 -14.47 10.14
CA SER A 260 -7.36 -15.34 9.65
C SER A 260 -8.19 -15.85 10.84
N ASN A 261 -9.48 -16.01 10.60
CA ASN A 261 -10.40 -16.61 11.56
C ASN A 261 -10.10 -18.11 11.80
N ARG A 262 -9.40 -18.79 10.90
CA ARG A 262 -9.14 -20.25 10.93
C ARG A 262 -7.69 -20.60 11.20
N SER A 263 -6.78 -20.03 10.43
CA SER A 263 -5.36 -20.41 10.41
C SER A 263 -4.49 -19.50 11.27
N GLY A 264 -5.09 -18.51 11.94
CA GLY A 264 -4.41 -17.64 12.87
C GLY A 264 -3.65 -16.50 12.19
N LYS A 265 -2.37 -16.34 12.50
CA LYS A 265 -1.59 -15.15 12.13
C LYS A 265 -0.63 -15.43 11.00
N TYR A 266 -0.79 -14.74 9.88
CA TYR A 266 0.18 -14.69 8.80
C TYR A 266 1.09 -13.48 8.97
N THR A 267 2.35 -13.63 8.63
CA THR A 267 3.32 -12.55 8.72
C THR A 267 4.05 -12.43 7.41
N ILE A 268 4.08 -11.23 6.84
CA ILE A 268 4.98 -10.87 5.73
C ILE A 268 6.05 -9.99 6.36
N GLN A 269 7.32 -10.36 6.25
CA GLN A 269 8.41 -9.61 6.87
C GLN A 269 9.55 -9.35 5.90
N ALA A 270 10.19 -8.19 6.03
CA ALA A 270 11.37 -7.85 5.27
C ALA A 270 12.56 -8.70 5.75
N THR A 271 13.25 -9.34 4.80
CA THR A 271 14.51 -10.06 5.02
C THR A 271 15.71 -9.22 4.59
N LYS A 272 15.48 -8.22 3.71
CA LYS A 272 16.48 -7.27 3.26
C LYS A 272 15.84 -5.94 2.93
N LEU A 273 16.51 -4.86 3.27
CA LEU A 273 16.10 -3.50 2.93
C LEU A 273 17.33 -2.69 2.54
N LYS A 274 17.31 -2.13 1.34
CA LYS A 274 18.27 -1.17 0.85
C LYS A 274 17.54 0.11 0.44
N TYR A 275 18.13 1.25 0.73
CA TYR A 275 17.57 2.54 0.39
C TYR A 275 18.69 3.57 0.18
N GLY A 276 18.46 4.50 -0.71
CA GLY A 276 19.45 5.52 -1.02
C GLY A 276 19.19 6.20 -2.34
N ARG A 277 20.20 6.90 -2.82
CA ARG A 277 20.18 7.43 -4.18
C ARG A 277 20.45 6.29 -5.16
N PRO A 278 19.81 6.26 -6.33
CA PRO A 278 20.20 5.35 -7.40
C PRO A 278 21.67 5.56 -7.76
N SER A 279 22.41 4.50 -7.90
CA SER A 279 23.80 4.51 -8.40
C SER A 279 23.85 4.84 -9.88
#